data_f33e1958b39443f5dc87a5d2866af6aa
#
_entry.id   f33e1958b39443f5dc87a5d2866af6aa
#
_cell.length_a   1.000
_cell.length_b   1.000
_cell.length_c   1.000
_cell.angle_alpha   90.00
_cell.angle_beta   90.00
_cell.angle_gamma   90.00
#
_symmetry.space_group_name_H-M   'P 1'
#
loop_
_entity.id
_entity.type
_entity.pdbx_description
1 polymer ?
#
loop_
_entity_poly.entity_id
_entity_poly.type
_entity_poly.pdbx_seq_one_letter_code
_entity_poly.pdbx_strand_id
1 'polypeptide(L)'
;MRYLLIDAYNVICATDSLREIMQGKLDAARDQLAEIVRSIHDAESVHVALVLDSRNDKLEVEHPYKVKTFEYLYAPAALSADGVIERMVARVKNPHDTTVVSNDRMVRECVR
;
A
#
# COMPACT_ATOMS: atom_id res chain seq x y z
N MET A 1 -4.55 -13.47 10.66
CA MET A 1 -4.87 -12.91 9.32
C MET A 1 -3.60 -12.41 8.66
N ARG A 2 -3.43 -12.71 7.41
CA ARG A 2 -2.29 -12.21 6.65
C ARG A 2 -2.51 -10.78 6.20
N TYR A 3 -1.44 -10.02 6.10
CA TYR A 3 -1.45 -8.64 5.65
C TYR A 3 -0.67 -8.48 4.36
N LEU A 4 -1.21 -7.69 3.45
CA LEU A 4 -0.55 -7.29 2.22
C LEU A 4 -0.38 -5.78 2.23
N LEU A 5 0.85 -5.33 2.40
CA LEU A 5 1.21 -3.91 2.43
C LEU A 5 1.82 -3.53 1.09
N ILE A 6 1.24 -2.55 0.43
CA ILE A 6 1.67 -2.13 -0.90
C ILE A 6 2.11 -0.68 -0.86
N ASP A 7 3.36 -0.43 -1.23
CA ASP A 7 3.83 0.94 -1.48
C ASP A 7 3.27 1.37 -2.84
N ALA A 8 2.12 2.03 -2.81
CA ALA A 8 1.33 2.28 -4.01
C ALA A 8 2.09 3.09 -5.06
N TYR A 9 2.78 4.16 -4.64
CA TYR A 9 3.51 5.01 -5.58
C TYR A 9 4.62 4.23 -6.29
N ASN A 10 5.38 3.43 -5.56
CA ASN A 10 6.46 2.63 -6.15
C ASN A 10 5.93 1.59 -7.15
N VAL A 11 4.83 0.94 -6.82
CA VAL A 11 4.22 -0.04 -7.73
C VAL A 11 3.65 0.65 -8.96
N ILE A 12 3.00 1.79 -8.81
CA ILE A 12 2.45 2.56 -9.93
C ILE A 12 3.59 2.99 -10.86
N CYS A 13 4.68 3.51 -10.32
CA CYS A 13 5.83 3.94 -11.12
C CYS A 13 6.52 2.79 -11.85
N ALA A 14 6.48 1.59 -11.29
CA ALA A 14 7.10 0.41 -11.88
C ALA A 14 6.22 -0.29 -12.92
N THR A 15 4.95 0.06 -12.98
CA THR A 15 3.98 -0.57 -13.90
C THR A 15 3.65 0.41 -15.01
N ASP A 16 4.04 0.08 -16.25
CA ASP A 16 3.91 1.00 -17.38
C ASP A 16 2.48 1.52 -17.56
N SER A 17 1.49 0.65 -17.53
CA SER A 17 0.09 1.05 -17.72
C SER A 17 -0.41 1.97 -16.60
N LEU A 18 -0.01 1.72 -15.36
CA LEU A 18 -0.39 2.56 -14.22
C LEU A 18 0.34 3.89 -14.24
N ARG A 19 1.61 3.89 -14.65
CA ARG A 19 2.39 5.12 -14.77
C ARG A 19 1.80 6.06 -15.81
N GLU A 20 1.30 5.53 -16.93
CA GLU A 20 0.62 6.33 -17.94
C GLU A 20 -0.65 6.98 -17.39
N ILE A 21 -1.44 6.24 -16.62
CA ILE A 21 -2.63 6.79 -15.95
C ILE A 21 -2.24 7.88 -14.96
N MET A 22 -1.15 7.67 -14.20
CA MET A 22 -0.67 8.62 -13.21
C MET A 22 -0.28 9.97 -13.81
N GLN A 23 0.22 10.00 -15.04
CA GLN A 23 0.59 11.24 -15.73
C GLN A 23 -0.62 12.15 -15.90
N GLY A 24 -1.81 11.58 -16.06
CA GLY A 24 -3.03 12.35 -16.11
C GLY A 24 -3.61 12.65 -14.73
N LYS A 25 -3.64 11.64 -13.86
CA LYS A 25 -4.27 11.75 -12.55
C LYS A 25 -3.78 10.65 -11.61
N LEU A 26 -3.11 11.04 -10.53
CA LEU A 26 -2.61 10.07 -9.55
C LEU A 26 -3.74 9.26 -8.91
N ASP A 27 -4.87 9.91 -8.60
CA ASP A 27 -6.00 9.23 -7.98
C ASP A 27 -6.56 8.13 -8.88
N ALA A 28 -6.57 8.34 -10.19
CA ALA A 28 -7.04 7.33 -11.14
C ALA A 28 -6.11 6.12 -11.15
N ALA A 29 -4.80 6.34 -11.09
CA ALA A 29 -3.82 5.25 -11.02
C ALA A 29 -3.96 4.46 -9.70
N ARG A 30 -4.15 5.17 -8.59
CA ARG A 30 -4.40 4.55 -7.28
C ARG A 30 -5.62 3.64 -7.33
N ASP A 31 -6.73 4.14 -7.88
CA ASP A 31 -7.98 3.39 -7.93
C ASP A 31 -7.88 2.19 -8.87
N GLN A 32 -7.13 2.33 -9.96
CA GLN A 32 -6.89 1.22 -10.87
C GLN A 32 -6.04 0.13 -10.21
N LEU A 33 -5.01 0.52 -9.46
CA LEU A 33 -4.21 -0.42 -8.68
C LEU A 33 -5.08 -1.15 -7.65
N ALA A 34 -5.97 -0.42 -6.99
CA ALA A 34 -6.89 -1.00 -6.02
C ALA A 34 -7.79 -2.06 -6.65
N GLU A 35 -8.30 -1.81 -7.87
CA GLU A 35 -9.11 -2.79 -8.58
C GLU A 35 -8.34 -4.08 -8.90
N ILE A 36 -7.07 -3.94 -9.29
CA ILE A 36 -6.20 -5.10 -9.54
C ILE A 36 -5.99 -5.90 -8.26
N VAL A 37 -5.67 -5.22 -7.16
CA VAL A 37 -5.37 -5.85 -5.87
C VAL A 37 -6.62 -6.43 -5.23
N ARG A 38 -7.79 -5.87 -5.52
CA ARG A 38 -9.06 -6.35 -4.99
C ARG A 38 -9.32 -7.82 -5.33
N SER A 39 -8.89 -8.26 -6.49
CA SER A 39 -9.00 -9.67 -6.89
C SER A 39 -8.24 -10.58 -5.93
N ILE A 40 -7.05 -10.15 -5.51
CA ILE A 40 -6.24 -10.89 -4.54
C ILE A 40 -6.90 -10.87 -3.17
N HIS A 41 -7.40 -9.71 -2.75
CA HIS A 41 -8.10 -9.56 -1.47
C HIS A 41 -9.27 -10.51 -1.36
N ASP A 42 -10.10 -10.58 -2.41
CA ASP A 42 -11.30 -11.40 -2.40
C ASP A 42 -10.98 -12.89 -2.47
N ALA A 43 -9.90 -13.27 -3.18
CA ALA A 43 -9.51 -14.66 -3.36
C ALA A 43 -8.72 -15.23 -2.17
N GLU A 44 -7.86 -14.41 -1.56
CA GLU A 44 -6.87 -14.86 -0.58
C GLU A 44 -7.24 -14.56 0.88
N SER A 45 -8.31 -13.83 1.13
CA SER A 45 -8.73 -13.42 2.48
C SER A 45 -7.62 -12.74 3.26
N VAL A 46 -6.97 -11.76 2.63
CA VAL A 46 -5.90 -10.97 3.24
C VAL A 46 -6.39 -9.56 3.59
N HIS A 47 -5.77 -8.95 4.59
CA HIS A 47 -5.97 -7.53 4.86
C HIS A 47 -5.04 -6.73 3.96
N VAL A 48 -5.58 -5.89 3.10
CA VAL A 48 -4.82 -5.10 2.13
C VAL A 48 -4.72 -3.65 2.59
N ALA A 49 -3.52 -3.11 2.57
CA ALA A 49 -3.27 -1.69 2.79
C ALA A 49 -2.44 -1.14 1.63
N LEU A 50 -3.02 -0.22 0.87
CA LEU A 50 -2.31 0.57 -0.11
C LEU A 50 -1.78 1.81 0.59
N VAL A 51 -0.47 1.88 0.76
CA VAL A 51 0.17 2.97 1.50
C VAL A 51 0.60 4.06 0.52
N LEU A 52 0.15 5.28 0.77
CA LEU A 52 0.39 6.43 -0.10
C LEU A 52 1.04 7.56 0.70
N ASP A 53 1.84 8.37 0.02
CA ASP A 53 2.37 9.59 0.61
C ASP A 53 1.27 10.66 0.66
N SER A 54 1.33 11.50 1.68
CA SER A 54 0.40 12.60 1.87
C SER A 54 1.17 13.86 2.25
N ARG A 55 0.53 15.01 2.09
CA ARG A 55 1.06 16.29 2.56
C ARG A 55 0.52 16.68 3.94
N ASN A 56 -0.33 15.84 4.50
CA ASN A 56 -0.95 16.09 5.79
C ASN A 56 -0.01 15.71 6.93
N ASP A 57 -0.29 16.24 8.10
CA ASP A 57 0.51 15.97 9.30
C ASP A 57 0.13 14.68 9.99
N LYS A 58 -1.04 14.14 9.69
CA LYS A 58 -1.60 12.98 10.37
C LYS A 58 -1.78 11.82 9.41
N LEU A 59 -1.67 10.62 9.95
CA LEU A 59 -2.05 9.40 9.23
C LEU A 59 -3.57 9.40 9.00
N GLU A 60 -3.97 9.17 7.77
CA GLU A 60 -5.38 9.07 7.41
C GLU A 60 -5.67 7.70 6.82
N VAL A 61 -6.87 7.19 7.06
CA VAL A 61 -7.32 5.89 6.57
C VAL A 61 -8.62 6.08 5.80
N GLU A 62 -8.69 5.48 4.63
CA GLU A 62 -9.90 5.48 3.79
C GLU A 62 -10.22 4.05 3.38
N HIS A 63 -11.50 3.69 3.38
CA HIS A 63 -11.96 2.36 2.94
C HIS A 63 -12.73 2.51 1.63
N PRO A 64 -12.07 2.36 0.45
CA PRO A 64 -12.68 2.66 -0.83
C PRO A 64 -13.87 1.74 -1.18
N TYR A 65 -13.88 0.53 -0.62
CA TYR A 65 -14.96 -0.44 -0.86
C TYR A 65 -15.82 -0.67 0.37
N LYS A 66 -15.69 0.18 1.38
CA LYS A 66 -16.46 0.10 2.64
C LYS A 66 -16.25 -1.21 3.40
N VAL A 67 -15.11 -1.87 3.21
CA VAL A 67 -14.71 -3.05 3.97
C VAL A 67 -13.47 -2.75 4.78
N LYS A 68 -13.44 -3.23 6.03
CA LYS A 68 -12.34 -2.92 6.96
C LYS A 68 -11.02 -3.55 6.55
N THR A 69 -11.04 -4.60 5.77
CA THR A 69 -9.85 -5.34 5.36
C THR A 69 -9.21 -4.85 4.07
N PHE A 70 -9.74 -3.76 3.49
CA PHE A 70 -9.14 -3.12 2.31
C PHE A 70 -9.12 -1.62 2.56
N GLU A 71 -7.92 -1.05 2.63
CA GLU A 71 -7.78 0.36 3.00
C GLU A 71 -6.67 1.08 2.23
N TYR A 72 -6.86 2.39 2.06
CA TYR A 72 -5.81 3.32 1.68
C TYR A 72 -5.26 3.93 2.95
N LEU A 73 -3.94 3.86 3.15
CA LEU A 73 -3.26 4.51 4.27
C LEU A 73 -2.45 5.68 3.72
N TYR A 74 -2.83 6.88 4.13
CA TYR A 74 -2.11 8.10 3.74
C TYR A 74 -1.07 8.42 4.80
N ALA A 75 0.20 8.20 4.48
CA ALA A 75 1.29 8.43 5.40
C ALA A 75 1.49 9.92 5.67
N PRO A 76 1.77 10.33 6.91
CA PRO A 76 2.11 11.73 7.21
C PRO A 76 3.33 12.18 6.41
N ALA A 77 3.38 13.45 6.03
CA ALA A 77 4.46 14.01 5.23
C ALA A 77 5.84 13.76 5.85
N ALA A 78 5.93 13.83 7.19
CA ALA A 78 7.19 13.64 7.89
C ALA A 78 7.68 12.18 7.90
N LEU A 79 6.80 11.22 7.63
CA LEU A 79 7.13 9.80 7.77
C LEU A 79 7.31 9.09 6.43
N SER A 80 6.55 9.48 5.41
CA SER A 80 6.46 8.83 4.09
C SER A 80 5.83 7.42 4.14
N ALA A 81 5.51 6.88 2.97
CA ALA A 81 4.96 5.53 2.86
C ALA A 81 5.94 4.47 3.36
N ASP A 82 7.21 4.61 3.02
CA ASP A 82 8.26 3.68 3.47
C ASP A 82 8.33 3.62 4.99
N GLY A 83 8.30 4.77 5.65
CA GLY A 83 8.35 4.85 7.10
C GLY A 83 7.15 4.21 7.78
N VAL A 84 5.95 4.40 7.20
CA VAL A 84 4.74 3.75 7.73
C VAL A 84 4.83 2.24 7.58
N ILE A 85 5.25 1.74 6.42
CA ILE A 85 5.39 0.31 6.17
C ILE A 85 6.38 -0.31 7.14
N GLU A 86 7.55 0.31 7.33
CA GLU A 86 8.55 -0.16 8.28
C GLU A 86 8.00 -0.28 9.70
N ARG A 87 7.24 0.72 10.14
CA ARG A 87 6.64 0.69 11.48
C ARG A 87 5.56 -0.38 11.62
N MET A 88 4.77 -0.58 10.57
CA MET A 88 3.76 -1.64 10.58
C MET A 88 4.40 -3.01 10.66
N VAL A 89 5.44 -3.25 9.87
CA VAL A 89 6.19 -4.51 9.89
C VAL A 89 6.81 -4.75 11.26
N ALA A 90 7.38 -3.73 11.88
CA ALA A 90 8.00 -3.85 13.20
C ALA A 90 7.02 -4.24 14.30
N ARG A 91 5.73 -3.95 14.13
CA ARG A 91 4.69 -4.28 15.12
C ARG A 91 4.05 -5.64 14.90
N VAL A 92 4.34 -6.30 13.80
CA VAL A 92 3.75 -7.61 13.49
C VAL A 92 4.42 -8.69 14.35
N LYS A 93 3.61 -9.52 15.01
CA LYS A 93 4.12 -10.60 15.84
C LYS A 93 4.76 -11.70 15.01
N ASN A 94 4.22 -11.95 13.83
CA ASN A 94 4.74 -12.98 12.93
C ASN A 94 5.00 -12.35 11.56
N PRO A 95 6.26 -12.01 11.22
CA PRO A 95 6.60 -11.40 9.94
C PRO A 95 6.20 -12.22 8.72
N HIS A 96 6.06 -13.54 8.87
CA HIS A 96 5.66 -14.40 7.75
C HIS A 96 4.21 -14.17 7.32
N ASP A 97 3.39 -13.53 8.18
CA ASP A 97 2.01 -13.22 7.85
C ASP A 97 1.87 -11.87 7.11
N THR A 98 2.99 -11.18 6.88
CA THR A 98 2.99 -9.88 6.22
C THR A 98 3.81 -9.93 4.94
N THR A 99 3.21 -9.53 3.83
CA THR A 99 3.89 -9.39 2.55
C THR A 99 3.94 -7.91 2.18
N VAL A 100 5.11 -7.43 1.79
CA VAL A 100 5.28 -6.06 1.31
C VAL A 100 5.58 -6.08 -0.17
N VAL A 101 4.82 -5.30 -0.94
CA VAL A 101 5.02 -5.13 -2.38
C VAL A 101 5.54 -3.73 -2.63
N SER A 102 6.79 -3.63 -3.05
CA SER A 102 7.45 -2.36 -3.34
C SER A 102 8.66 -2.60 -4.22
N ASN A 103 9.05 -1.57 -4.97
CA ASN A 103 10.33 -1.56 -5.65
C ASN A 103 11.45 -1.03 -4.78
N ASP A 104 11.14 -0.56 -3.59
CA ASP A 104 12.14 -0.12 -2.64
C ASP A 104 12.82 -1.33 -2.03
N ARG A 105 14.10 -1.49 -2.34
CA ARG A 105 14.89 -2.61 -1.85
C ARG A 105 14.95 -2.65 -0.33
N MET A 106 15.05 -1.50 0.32
CA MET A 106 15.11 -1.42 1.79
C MET A 106 13.84 -1.97 2.43
N VAL A 107 12.68 -1.60 1.90
CA VAL A 107 11.40 -2.07 2.43
C VAL A 107 11.29 -3.59 2.30
N ARG A 108 11.72 -4.15 1.15
CA ARG A 108 11.72 -5.60 0.96
C ARG A 108 12.62 -6.32 1.95
N GLU A 109 13.80 -5.76 2.24
CA GLU A 109 14.75 -6.37 3.17
C GLU A 109 14.23 -6.37 4.60
N CYS A 110 13.44 -5.38 4.99
CA CYS A 110 12.83 -5.32 6.31
C CYS A 110 11.85 -6.46 6.59
N VAL A 111 11.32 -7.11 5.58
CA VAL A 111 10.29 -8.15 5.70
C VAL A 111 10.90 -9.56 5.73
N ARG A 112 12.14 -9.69 5.43
CA ARG A 112 12.81 -11.00 5.37
C ARG A 112 13.27 -11.50 6.73
#